data_55075307032fc39a82b83152df7fd9b7
#
_entry.id   55075307032fc39a82b83152df7fd9b7
#
_cell.length_a   1.000
_cell.length_b   1.000
_cell.length_c   1.000
_cell.angle_alpha   90.00
_cell.angle_beta   90.00
_cell.angle_gamma   90.00
#
_symmetry.space_group_name_H-M   'P 1'
#
loop_
_entity.id
_entity.type
_entity.pdbx_description
1 polymer ?
#
loop_
_entity_poly.entity_id
_entity_poly.type
_entity_poly.pdbx_seq_one_letter_code
_entity_poly.pdbx_strand_id
1 'polypeptide(L)'
;MKQNKLLHVMPECFVDTNLIEYLLNAGVNHQHCCSKVVGQMKSTFADRFAVGIIDKDKVQLGYIQECDVIAQTEHLTLMKHRERHQYLITIAPAVDKFVLDCAEEQMVDVKAFGLPDELKRFTDETKRVSSNSDPRFKSLFAAIKNNNEIHTLKMALKYLCKNQYSSNCTYLRELFVAY
;
A
#
# COMPACT_ATOMS: atom_id res chain seq x y z
N MET A 1 -13.12 5.05 -21.25
CA MET A 1 -12.69 3.65 -21.03
C MET A 1 -12.98 3.29 -19.58
N LYS A 2 -13.70 2.20 -19.28
CA LYS A 2 -13.87 1.72 -17.89
C LYS A 2 -12.50 1.31 -17.38
N GLN A 3 -11.97 2.01 -16.40
CA GLN A 3 -10.73 1.66 -15.73
C GLN A 3 -10.89 0.25 -15.12
N ASN A 4 -9.97 -0.66 -15.46
CA ASN A 4 -10.02 -2.03 -14.97
C ASN A 4 -9.85 -1.99 -13.44
N LYS A 5 -10.85 -2.49 -12.68
CA LYS A 5 -10.82 -2.45 -11.22
C LYS A 5 -10.23 -3.75 -10.66
N LEU A 6 -9.13 -3.63 -9.92
CA LEU A 6 -8.43 -4.73 -9.26
C LEU A 6 -9.08 -5.02 -7.90
N LEU A 7 -10.19 -5.77 -7.90
CA LEU A 7 -10.97 -6.05 -6.69
C LEU A 7 -10.20 -6.83 -5.60
N HIS A 8 -9.17 -7.55 -6.00
CA HIS A 8 -8.30 -8.33 -5.12
C HIS A 8 -7.19 -7.51 -4.45
N VAL A 9 -7.06 -6.22 -4.77
CA VAL A 9 -6.13 -5.28 -4.13
C VAL A 9 -6.93 -4.39 -3.19
N MET A 10 -6.67 -4.49 -1.90
CA MET A 10 -7.49 -3.92 -0.85
C MET A 10 -6.68 -3.00 0.08
N PRO A 11 -6.54 -1.71 -0.27
CA PRO A 11 -6.00 -0.70 0.63
C PRO A 11 -6.98 -0.34 1.73
N GLU A 12 -6.44 0.05 2.89
CA GLU A 12 -7.19 0.33 4.10
C GLU A 12 -7.93 1.67 4.06
N CYS A 13 -7.21 2.75 3.77
CA CYS A 13 -7.74 4.11 3.92
C CYS A 13 -7.82 4.87 2.59
N PHE A 14 -8.29 6.13 2.65
CA PHE A 14 -8.51 6.94 1.45
C PHE A 14 -7.21 7.30 0.72
N VAL A 15 -6.19 7.75 1.46
CA VAL A 15 -4.91 8.13 0.85
C VAL A 15 -4.13 6.90 0.37
N ASP A 16 -4.20 5.76 1.08
CA ASP A 16 -3.65 4.50 0.60
C ASP A 16 -4.26 4.14 -0.75
N THR A 17 -5.59 4.24 -0.85
CA THR A 17 -6.31 3.96 -2.09
C THR A 17 -5.80 4.85 -3.22
N ASN A 18 -5.66 6.16 -2.99
CA ASN A 18 -5.14 7.09 -3.99
C ASN A 18 -3.70 6.74 -4.41
N LEU A 19 -2.82 6.41 -3.43
CA LEU A 19 -1.44 5.99 -3.70
C LEU A 19 -1.40 4.70 -4.53
N ILE A 20 -2.13 3.67 -4.10
CA ILE A 20 -2.11 2.36 -4.78
C ILE A 20 -2.73 2.46 -6.19
N GLU A 21 -3.81 3.22 -6.36
CA GLU A 21 -4.38 3.51 -7.67
C GLU A 21 -3.40 4.24 -8.59
N TYR A 22 -2.66 5.21 -8.04
CA TYR A 22 -1.60 5.91 -8.77
C TYR A 22 -0.49 4.94 -9.21
N LEU A 23 0.01 4.10 -8.29
CA LEU A 23 1.11 3.17 -8.58
C LEU A 23 0.73 2.09 -9.61
N LEU A 24 -0.50 1.60 -9.57
CA LEU A 24 -1.01 0.55 -10.45
C LEU A 24 -1.66 1.09 -11.74
N ASN A 25 -1.97 2.38 -11.79
CA ASN A 25 -2.78 2.99 -12.85
C ASN A 25 -4.11 2.24 -13.09
N ALA A 26 -4.75 1.82 -12.01
CA ALA A 26 -5.99 1.05 -12.01
C ALA A 26 -6.81 1.32 -10.74
N GLY A 27 -8.13 1.21 -10.81
CA GLY A 27 -8.98 1.27 -9.63
C GLY A 27 -8.76 0.06 -8.71
N VAL A 28 -8.85 0.26 -7.39
CA VAL A 28 -8.69 -0.80 -6.39
C VAL A 28 -9.91 -0.90 -5.46
N ASN A 29 -9.90 -1.83 -4.53
CA ASN A 29 -11.02 -2.13 -3.63
C ASN A 29 -10.82 -1.51 -2.24
N HIS A 30 -11.13 -0.21 -2.10
CA HIS A 30 -11.06 0.53 -0.84
C HIS A 30 -11.87 -0.11 0.30
N GLN A 31 -11.33 -0.22 1.52
CA GLN A 31 -11.93 -0.96 2.64
C GLN A 31 -12.30 -0.15 3.87
N HIS A 32 -11.85 1.05 4.09
CA HIS A 32 -12.10 1.94 5.24
C HIS A 32 -11.36 1.62 6.54
N CYS A 33 -10.94 0.38 6.80
CA CYS A 33 -10.13 0.02 7.98
C CYS A 33 -9.48 -1.36 7.83
N CYS A 34 -8.42 -1.61 8.62
CA CYS A 34 -7.68 -2.88 8.60
C CYS A 34 -8.56 -4.11 8.86
N SER A 35 -9.54 -4.01 9.77
CA SER A 35 -10.48 -5.11 10.05
C SER A 35 -11.34 -5.47 8.84
N LYS A 36 -11.71 -4.48 8.01
CA LYS A 36 -12.44 -4.72 6.77
C LYS A 36 -11.56 -5.37 5.71
N VAL A 37 -10.29 -4.95 5.59
CA VAL A 37 -9.31 -5.61 4.70
C VAL A 37 -9.24 -7.09 5.05
N VAL A 38 -8.93 -7.42 6.31
CA VAL A 38 -8.82 -8.81 6.77
C VAL A 38 -10.15 -9.56 6.67
N GLY A 39 -11.26 -8.92 6.98
CA GLY A 39 -12.59 -9.50 6.83
C GLY A 39 -12.89 -9.93 5.40
N GLN A 40 -12.57 -9.10 4.41
CA GLN A 40 -12.70 -9.42 2.99
C GLN A 40 -11.76 -10.56 2.57
N MET A 41 -10.51 -10.53 3.05
CA MET A 41 -9.54 -11.61 2.79
C MET A 41 -10.02 -12.96 3.34
N LYS A 42 -10.61 -12.98 4.54
CA LYS A 42 -11.12 -14.20 5.19
C LYS A 42 -12.46 -14.70 4.60
N SER A 43 -13.23 -13.84 3.98
CA SER A 43 -14.57 -14.17 3.46
C SER A 43 -14.63 -14.22 1.94
N THR A 44 -14.74 -13.07 1.29
CA THR A 44 -14.91 -12.96 -0.18
C THR A 44 -13.74 -13.55 -0.96
N PHE A 45 -12.52 -13.45 -0.39
CA PHE A 45 -11.29 -13.95 -1.00
C PHE A 45 -10.70 -15.17 -0.28
N ALA A 46 -11.47 -15.89 0.57
CA ALA A 46 -10.96 -17.00 1.37
C ALA A 46 -10.11 -18.00 0.56
N ASP A 47 -10.58 -18.38 -0.63
CA ASP A 47 -9.91 -19.34 -1.53
C ASP A 47 -9.36 -18.67 -2.81
N ARG A 48 -9.21 -17.34 -2.78
CA ARG A 48 -8.77 -16.56 -3.94
C ARG A 48 -7.51 -15.78 -3.63
N PHE A 49 -6.80 -15.42 -4.69
CA PHE A 49 -5.70 -14.48 -4.60
C PHE A 49 -6.19 -13.12 -4.10
N ALA A 50 -5.45 -12.56 -3.13
CA ALA A 50 -5.71 -11.23 -2.61
C ALA A 50 -4.44 -10.56 -2.07
N VAL A 51 -4.42 -9.23 -2.10
CA VAL A 51 -3.39 -8.38 -1.50
C VAL A 51 -4.06 -7.32 -0.64
N GLY A 52 -3.83 -7.39 0.67
CA GLY A 52 -4.22 -6.35 1.61
C GLY A 52 -3.08 -5.35 1.83
N ILE A 53 -3.40 -4.06 1.95
CA ILE A 53 -2.44 -3.01 2.31
C ILE A 53 -3.00 -2.29 3.54
N ILE A 54 -2.25 -2.28 4.65
CA ILE A 54 -2.69 -1.74 5.94
C ILE A 54 -1.55 -1.00 6.66
N ASP A 55 -1.91 -0.08 7.54
CA ASP A 55 -0.95 0.58 8.42
C ASP A 55 -0.48 -0.38 9.54
N LYS A 56 0.81 -0.33 9.88
CA LYS A 56 1.39 -1.21 10.90
C LYS A 56 0.96 -0.86 12.33
N ASP A 57 0.66 0.39 12.61
CA ASP A 57 0.30 0.89 13.94
C ASP A 57 -1.02 0.29 14.49
N LYS A 58 -1.90 -0.12 13.58
CA LYS A 58 -3.25 -0.64 13.89
C LYS A 58 -3.34 -2.15 14.00
N VAL A 59 -2.19 -2.82 13.86
CA VAL A 59 -2.19 -4.24 13.63
C VAL A 59 -2.08 -5.03 14.90
N GLN A 60 -3.22 -5.45 15.43
CA GLN A 60 -3.33 -6.56 16.36
C GLN A 60 -4.33 -7.61 15.86
N LEU A 61 -4.25 -7.91 14.57
CA LEU A 61 -5.16 -8.87 13.96
C LEU A 61 -4.54 -10.27 14.04
N GLY A 62 -5.25 -11.22 14.62
CA GLY A 62 -4.82 -12.62 14.64
C GLY A 62 -4.46 -13.17 13.27
N TYR A 63 -5.02 -12.57 12.18
CA TYR A 63 -4.69 -12.92 10.80
C TYR A 63 -3.19 -12.74 10.45
N ILE A 64 -2.50 -11.77 11.04
CA ILE A 64 -1.07 -11.55 10.79
C ILE A 64 -0.24 -12.72 11.33
N GLN A 65 -0.69 -13.32 12.42
CA GLN A 65 -0.04 -14.51 12.99
C GLN A 65 -0.15 -15.74 12.07
N GLU A 66 -1.08 -15.73 11.10
CA GLU A 66 -1.22 -16.76 10.08
C GLU A 66 -0.28 -16.54 8.88
N CYS A 67 0.48 -15.43 8.87
CA CYS A 67 1.36 -15.03 7.78
C CYS A 67 2.84 -15.12 8.16
N ASP A 68 3.67 -15.45 7.16
CA ASP A 68 5.12 -15.39 7.29
C ASP A 68 5.65 -14.12 6.60
N VAL A 69 6.65 -13.47 7.22
CA VAL A 69 7.35 -12.35 6.60
C VAL A 69 8.17 -12.84 5.43
N ILE A 70 7.94 -12.28 4.25
CA ILE A 70 8.68 -12.58 3.02
C ILE A 70 9.87 -11.65 2.87
N ALA A 71 9.64 -10.33 3.07
CA ALA A 71 10.66 -9.31 2.91
C ALA A 71 10.26 -8.05 3.69
N GLN A 72 11.25 -7.20 3.99
CA GLN A 72 11.05 -5.98 4.75
C GLN A 72 12.05 -4.92 4.32
N THR A 73 11.59 -3.66 4.27
CA THR A 73 12.40 -2.44 4.20
C THR A 73 12.23 -1.65 5.51
N GLU A 74 12.62 -0.40 5.54
CA GLU A 74 12.40 0.46 6.71
C GLU A 74 10.90 0.64 7.01
N HIS A 75 10.09 0.94 5.99
CA HIS A 75 8.67 1.21 6.16
C HIS A 75 7.76 0.06 5.70
N LEU A 76 8.19 -0.78 4.77
CA LEU A 76 7.34 -1.81 4.18
C LEU A 76 7.65 -3.19 4.75
N THR A 77 6.61 -3.96 5.08
CA THR A 77 6.76 -5.40 5.36
C THR A 77 5.80 -6.17 4.47
N LEU A 78 6.34 -7.04 3.63
CA LEU A 78 5.58 -7.97 2.81
C LEU A 78 5.44 -9.30 3.53
N MET A 79 4.21 -9.76 3.69
CA MET A 79 3.87 -11.03 4.31
C MET A 79 3.07 -11.90 3.36
N LYS A 80 3.16 -13.22 3.52
CA LYS A 80 2.35 -14.20 2.82
C LYS A 80 1.66 -15.13 3.80
N HIS A 81 0.35 -15.32 3.63
CA HIS A 81 -0.40 -16.32 4.38
C HIS A 81 0.14 -17.74 4.10
N ARG A 82 0.33 -18.58 5.15
CA ARG A 82 0.95 -19.90 5.04
C ARG A 82 0.19 -20.85 4.12
N GLU A 83 -1.14 -20.80 4.19
CA GLU A 83 -2.01 -21.77 3.50
C GLU A 83 -2.75 -21.17 2.30
N ARG A 84 -2.88 -19.82 2.24
CA ARG A 84 -3.70 -19.15 1.22
C ARG A 84 -2.85 -18.40 0.21
N HIS A 85 -3.39 -18.16 -0.97
CA HIS A 85 -2.77 -17.29 -1.98
C HIS A 85 -3.02 -15.80 -1.66
N GLN A 86 -2.70 -15.41 -0.43
CA GLN A 86 -2.97 -14.08 0.09
C GLN A 86 -1.68 -13.44 0.60
N TYR A 87 -1.54 -12.17 0.28
CA TYR A 87 -0.40 -11.33 0.67
C TYR A 87 -0.89 -10.15 1.48
N LEU A 88 -0.09 -9.72 2.44
CA LEU A 88 -0.33 -8.52 3.22
C LEU A 88 0.91 -7.63 3.15
N ILE A 89 0.71 -6.37 2.81
CA ILE A 89 1.75 -5.34 2.87
C ILE A 89 1.37 -4.42 4.02
N THR A 90 2.27 -4.31 5.02
CA THR A 90 2.09 -3.32 6.09
C THR A 90 3.01 -2.14 5.85
N ILE A 91 2.51 -0.94 6.10
CA ILE A 91 3.24 0.33 5.99
C ILE A 91 3.48 0.87 7.41
N ALA A 92 4.74 1.11 7.78
CA ALA A 92 5.15 1.55 9.11
C ALA A 92 5.56 3.03 9.12
N PRO A 93 5.20 3.76 10.16
CA PRO A 93 4.18 3.44 11.14
C PRO A 93 2.77 3.52 10.54
N ALA A 94 2.59 4.40 9.54
CA ALA A 94 1.38 4.62 8.75
C ALA A 94 1.74 5.29 7.43
N VAL A 95 0.84 5.23 6.44
CA VAL A 95 1.05 5.79 5.09
C VAL A 95 1.36 7.30 5.11
N ASP A 96 0.79 8.04 6.07
CA ASP A 96 1.02 9.49 6.20
C ASP A 96 2.49 9.80 6.42
N LYS A 97 3.11 9.14 7.41
CA LYS A 97 4.52 9.30 7.74
C LYS A 97 5.40 8.77 6.61
N PHE A 98 5.07 7.60 6.06
CA PHE A 98 5.76 7.00 4.94
C PHE A 98 5.88 7.95 3.73
N VAL A 99 4.78 8.61 3.35
CA VAL A 99 4.78 9.57 2.23
C VAL A 99 5.63 10.80 2.54
N LEU A 100 5.57 11.31 3.78
CA LEU A 100 6.39 12.46 4.20
C LEU A 100 7.87 12.10 4.23
N ASP A 101 8.25 10.92 4.72
CA ASP A 101 9.64 10.46 4.76
C ASP A 101 10.20 10.28 3.34
N CYS A 102 9.43 9.67 2.45
CA CYS A 102 9.80 9.56 1.03
C CYS A 102 9.97 10.94 0.36
N ALA A 103 9.17 11.93 0.74
CA ALA A 103 9.30 13.30 0.23
C ALA A 103 10.58 13.98 0.79
N GLU A 104 10.87 13.82 2.06
CA GLU A 104 12.08 14.34 2.70
C GLU A 104 13.34 13.74 2.07
N GLU A 105 13.42 12.42 1.90
CA GLU A 105 14.54 11.73 1.24
C GLU A 105 14.77 12.20 -0.20
N GLN A 106 13.70 12.54 -0.92
CA GLN A 106 13.77 13.04 -2.30
C GLN A 106 13.93 14.57 -2.36
N MET A 107 14.05 15.24 -1.21
CA MET A 107 14.11 16.72 -1.10
C MET A 107 12.91 17.41 -1.80
N VAL A 108 11.73 16.79 -1.71
CA VAL A 108 10.49 17.28 -2.31
C VAL A 108 9.74 18.14 -1.30
N ASP A 109 9.51 19.41 -1.65
CA ASP A 109 8.70 20.33 -0.83
C ASP A 109 7.21 19.98 -0.97
N VAL A 110 6.65 19.38 0.06
CA VAL A 110 5.23 18.97 0.13
C VAL A 110 4.28 20.17 0.02
N LYS A 111 4.70 21.35 0.53
CA LYS A 111 3.91 22.59 0.45
C LYS A 111 3.73 23.08 -0.98
N ALA A 112 4.66 22.78 -1.87
CA ALA A 112 4.54 23.13 -3.30
C ALA A 112 3.31 22.50 -3.97
N PHE A 113 2.76 21.42 -3.39
CA PHE A 113 1.54 20.77 -3.84
C PHE A 113 0.27 21.25 -3.09
N GLY A 114 0.39 22.25 -2.22
CA GLY A 114 -0.72 22.73 -1.39
C GLY A 114 -1.11 21.76 -0.26
N LEU A 115 -0.17 20.90 0.16
CA LEU A 115 -0.32 19.98 1.27
C LEU A 115 0.56 20.44 2.46
N PRO A 116 0.14 20.23 3.72
CA PRO A 116 1.00 20.53 4.86
C PRO A 116 2.16 19.54 4.96
N ASP A 117 3.32 19.99 5.45
CA ASP A 117 4.50 19.17 5.72
C ASP A 117 4.58 18.68 7.18
N GLU A 118 3.76 19.25 8.08
CA GLU A 118 3.65 18.80 9.45
C GLU A 118 2.77 17.54 9.52
N LEU A 119 3.29 16.45 10.11
CA LEU A 119 2.62 15.15 10.16
C LEU A 119 1.16 15.23 10.63
N LYS A 120 0.87 15.95 11.73
CA LYS A 120 -0.48 16.05 12.26
C LYS A 120 -1.45 16.66 11.24
N ARG A 121 -1.07 17.77 10.62
CA ARG A 121 -1.89 18.45 9.62
C ARG A 121 -2.00 17.64 8.33
N PHE A 122 -0.93 16.96 7.94
CA PHE A 122 -0.94 16.05 6.79
C PHE A 122 -1.91 14.91 7.03
N THR A 123 -1.90 14.30 8.23
CA THR A 123 -2.84 13.25 8.63
C THR A 123 -4.29 13.74 8.62
N ASP A 124 -4.56 14.98 8.98
CA ASP A 124 -5.91 15.56 8.89
C ASP A 124 -6.39 15.69 7.43
N GLU A 125 -5.47 15.98 6.47
CA GLU A 125 -5.80 15.99 5.04
C GLU A 125 -6.04 14.56 4.50
N THR A 126 -5.20 13.59 4.88
CA THR A 126 -5.28 12.20 4.39
C THR A 126 -6.54 11.47 4.85
N LYS A 127 -7.08 11.82 6.02
CA LYS A 127 -8.32 11.24 6.57
C LYS A 127 -9.59 11.73 5.88
N ARG A 128 -9.51 12.80 5.10
CA ARG A 128 -10.70 13.30 4.37
C ARG A 128 -11.10 12.32 3.26
N VAL A 129 -12.40 12.13 3.10
CA VAL A 129 -12.94 11.28 2.01
C VAL A 129 -12.43 11.75 0.63
N SER A 130 -12.26 13.05 0.44
CA SER A 130 -11.74 13.64 -0.79
C SER A 130 -10.30 13.21 -1.11
N SER A 131 -9.51 12.82 -0.11
CA SER A 131 -8.11 12.40 -0.33
C SER A 131 -7.99 11.16 -1.24
N ASN A 132 -9.06 10.37 -1.34
CA ASN A 132 -9.14 9.21 -2.24
C ASN A 132 -8.91 9.55 -3.73
N SER A 133 -9.22 10.78 -4.14
CA SER A 133 -9.08 11.22 -5.53
C SER A 133 -8.45 12.60 -5.69
N ASP A 134 -7.94 13.16 -4.60
CA ASP A 134 -7.36 14.50 -4.56
C ASP A 134 -6.11 14.56 -5.47
N PRO A 135 -6.10 15.43 -6.49
CA PRO A 135 -4.99 15.55 -7.42
C PRO A 135 -3.70 16.07 -6.77
N ARG A 136 -3.78 16.76 -5.63
CA ARG A 136 -2.61 17.24 -4.89
C ARG A 136 -1.74 16.07 -4.46
N PHE A 137 -2.35 15.00 -3.92
CA PHE A 137 -1.65 13.77 -3.56
C PHE A 137 -1.06 13.07 -4.78
N LYS A 138 -1.80 13.00 -5.91
CA LYS A 138 -1.26 12.40 -7.15
C LYS A 138 -0.03 13.13 -7.66
N SER A 139 -0.03 14.46 -7.56
CA SER A 139 1.14 15.29 -7.93
C SER A 139 2.32 15.04 -6.99
N LEU A 140 2.08 14.93 -5.68
CA LEU A 140 3.10 14.55 -4.70
C LEU A 140 3.66 13.15 -4.99
N PHE A 141 2.80 12.15 -5.23
CA PHE A 141 3.24 10.78 -5.56
C PHE A 141 4.07 10.73 -6.85
N ALA A 142 3.74 11.58 -7.82
CA ALA A 142 4.53 11.71 -9.04
C ALA A 142 5.93 12.31 -8.78
N ALA A 143 6.04 13.24 -7.83
CA ALA A 143 7.33 13.83 -7.45
C ALA A 143 8.22 12.83 -6.69
N ILE A 144 7.64 11.99 -5.83
CA ILE A 144 8.39 11.00 -5.03
C ILE A 144 8.50 9.61 -5.70
N LYS A 145 8.07 9.46 -6.94
CA LYS A 145 8.02 8.15 -7.64
C LYS A 145 9.36 7.42 -7.76
N ASN A 146 10.46 8.16 -7.66
CA ASN A 146 11.83 7.63 -7.75
C ASN A 146 12.41 7.27 -6.36
N ASN A 147 11.67 7.48 -5.27
CA ASN A 147 12.05 6.98 -3.97
C ASN A 147 12.09 5.44 -4.00
N ASN A 148 13.10 4.85 -3.37
CA ASN A 148 13.35 3.41 -3.41
C ASN A 148 12.17 2.60 -2.86
N GLU A 149 11.58 3.00 -1.74
CA GLU A 149 10.47 2.27 -1.13
C GLU A 149 9.17 2.43 -1.92
N ILE A 150 8.90 3.61 -2.48
CA ILE A 150 7.77 3.83 -3.42
C ILE A 150 7.94 2.93 -4.66
N HIS A 151 9.17 2.83 -5.17
CA HIS A 151 9.47 1.95 -6.30
C HIS A 151 9.28 0.48 -5.94
N THR A 152 9.81 0.04 -4.79
CA THR A 152 9.67 -1.33 -4.26
C THR A 152 8.19 -1.70 -4.10
N LEU A 153 7.39 -0.83 -3.45
CA LEU A 153 5.95 -1.04 -3.30
C LEU A 153 5.26 -1.21 -4.66
N LYS A 154 5.56 -0.32 -5.62
CA LYS A 154 5.02 -0.38 -6.97
C LYS A 154 5.38 -1.68 -7.68
N MET A 155 6.65 -2.10 -7.63
CA MET A 155 7.11 -3.31 -8.31
C MET A 155 6.53 -4.57 -7.68
N ALA A 156 6.47 -4.65 -6.35
CA ALA A 156 5.86 -5.75 -5.64
C ALA A 156 4.36 -5.89 -5.99
N LEU A 157 3.60 -4.80 -5.95
CA LEU A 157 2.18 -4.80 -6.31
C LEU A 157 1.95 -5.20 -7.77
N LYS A 158 2.71 -4.64 -8.71
CA LYS A 158 2.61 -5.01 -10.13
C LYS A 158 2.93 -6.48 -10.36
N TYR A 159 3.97 -6.99 -9.71
CA TYR A 159 4.35 -8.39 -9.80
C TYR A 159 3.26 -9.31 -9.25
N LEU A 160 2.73 -9.02 -8.05
CA LEU A 160 1.65 -9.78 -7.43
C LEU A 160 0.38 -9.77 -8.29
N CYS A 161 -0.02 -8.60 -8.80
CA CYS A 161 -1.20 -8.49 -9.67
C CYS A 161 -1.06 -9.28 -10.96
N LYS A 162 0.15 -9.33 -11.54
CA LYS A 162 0.43 -10.04 -12.78
C LYS A 162 0.50 -11.55 -12.59
N ASN A 163 1.16 -12.03 -11.53
CA ASN A 163 1.47 -13.44 -11.32
C ASN A 163 0.46 -14.15 -10.41
N GLN A 164 -0.23 -13.42 -9.54
CA GLN A 164 -1.28 -13.94 -8.63
C GLN A 164 -0.88 -15.27 -7.96
N TYR A 165 -1.56 -16.37 -8.30
CA TYR A 165 -1.33 -17.71 -7.74
C TYR A 165 0.07 -18.26 -8.04
N SER A 166 0.73 -17.79 -9.09
CA SER A 166 2.08 -18.20 -9.51
C SER A 166 3.19 -17.29 -8.98
N SER A 167 2.90 -16.44 -8.00
CA SER A 167 3.87 -15.52 -7.43
C SER A 167 5.02 -16.25 -6.72
N ASN A 168 6.26 -15.86 -7.03
CA ASN A 168 7.47 -16.42 -6.47
C ASN A 168 8.00 -15.56 -5.32
N CYS A 169 8.09 -16.16 -4.12
CA CYS A 169 8.56 -15.45 -2.93
C CYS A 169 10.05 -15.09 -2.99
N THR A 170 10.89 -15.86 -3.70
CA THR A 170 12.31 -15.52 -3.88
C THR A 170 12.47 -14.24 -4.67
N TYR A 171 11.77 -14.13 -5.80
CA TYR A 171 11.75 -12.89 -6.58
C TYR A 171 11.24 -11.68 -5.78
N LEU A 172 10.17 -11.88 -4.98
CA LEU A 172 9.67 -10.82 -4.11
C LEU A 172 10.70 -10.37 -3.07
N ARG A 173 11.50 -11.29 -2.50
CA ARG A 173 12.61 -10.94 -1.60
C ARG A 173 13.67 -10.10 -2.33
N GLU A 174 14.04 -10.50 -3.54
CA GLU A 174 15.02 -9.78 -4.36
C GLU A 174 14.58 -8.34 -4.64
N LEU A 175 13.29 -8.10 -4.90
CA LEU A 175 12.76 -6.75 -5.09
C LEU A 175 12.93 -5.83 -3.86
N PHE A 176 12.92 -6.40 -2.66
CA PHE A 176 13.08 -5.62 -1.41
C PHE A 176 14.55 -5.40 -1.01
N VAL A 177 15.48 -6.14 -1.59
CA VAL A 177 16.92 -6.04 -1.30
C VAL A 177 17.64 -5.18 -2.36
N ALA A 178 17.04 -5.00 -3.52
CA ALA A 178 17.68 -4.35 -4.68
C ALA A 178 17.92 -2.83 -4.50
N TYR A 179 17.57 -2.25 -3.31
CA TYR A 179 17.69 -0.80 -3.06
C TYR A 179 18.29 -0.46 -1.69
#